data_ff6e3289f97133278c050eec5cfd0393
#
_entry.id   ff6e3289f97133278c050eec5cfd0393
#
_cell.length_a   1.000
_cell.length_b   1.000
_cell.length_c   1.000
_cell.angle_alpha   90.00
_cell.angle_beta   90.00
_cell.angle_gamma   90.00
#
_symmetry.space_group_name_H-M   'P 1'
#
loop_
_entity.id
_entity.type
_entity.pdbx_description
1 polymer ?
#
loop_
_entity_poly.entity_id
_entity_poly.type
_entity_poly.pdbx_seq_one_letter_code
_entity_poly.pdbx_strand_id
1 'polypeptide(L)'
;MGRHLLRRKALIFLLFLLLAGMPALASAPVQALSDCRLLHTPVPGGPEAVPGPGLTLACAQGHRGPEVYSLDIPDTPQVRAWLKRYLRSGGAMRALQRALFYRRHISARLAEEGLPGELLFLPVLESDYRSQAVSVSGAAGLWQLMANTARPLGLRMDSYLDERRDFYKATDAALAKLRENYLYFSDWQLALAAYNCGLGGLARILKASGAPSFSALTERGLLPRETADYLPRFYALVRLGSYPGRNGLPLSWEEGMSWQTVTLHDSVSVLLLAEATGLNAELLRQANAELEYPITPSLPGGYHLKVPAGSADRVKAAIKDPSLKLLDFVPHRIVSGDTLYGISHHFGVSLDLLLRHNRHLNPRRLPLGAVVAVPVVDKSRIPRQPASTPPPDWEASGLYAVQPGDTLWALSRRYGISCEELAAANKLKLDDILKEGKMLTVPVVTQ
;
A
#
# COMPACT_ATOMS: atom_id res chain seq x y z
N MET A 1 6.25 -49.23 -28.84
CA MET A 1 6.09 -48.11 -27.88
C MET A 1 6.30 -46.78 -28.61
N GLY A 2 5.38 -46.26 -29.40
CA GLY A 2 5.64 -45.07 -30.25
C GLY A 2 4.40 -44.50 -30.96
N ARG A 3 3.18 -44.83 -30.52
CA ARG A 3 1.95 -44.33 -31.20
C ARG A 3 0.92 -43.66 -30.29
N HIS A 4 1.17 -43.51 -28.99
CA HIS A 4 0.24 -42.89 -28.04
C HIS A 4 0.57 -41.43 -27.65
N LEU A 5 1.72 -40.87 -28.06
CA LEU A 5 2.12 -39.49 -27.70
C LEU A 5 1.68 -38.44 -28.73
N LEU A 6 1.29 -38.82 -29.94
CA LEU A 6 0.84 -37.85 -30.97
C LEU A 6 -0.63 -37.49 -30.94
N ARG A 7 -1.47 -38.25 -30.24
CA ARG A 7 -2.92 -37.91 -30.12
C ARG A 7 -3.28 -36.92 -29.00
N ARG A 8 -2.40 -36.69 -28.02
CA ARG A 8 -2.65 -35.70 -26.95
C ARG A 8 -2.26 -34.26 -27.31
N LYS A 9 -1.41 -34.05 -28.32
CA LYS A 9 -1.03 -32.70 -28.78
C LYS A 9 -2.01 -32.08 -29.79
N ALA A 10 -2.80 -32.88 -30.48
CA ALA A 10 -3.79 -32.42 -31.45
C ALA A 10 -5.09 -31.90 -30.76
N LEU A 11 -5.42 -32.37 -29.56
CA LEU A 11 -6.64 -31.98 -28.85
C LEU A 11 -6.50 -30.62 -28.11
N ILE A 12 -5.28 -30.22 -27.81
CA ILE A 12 -5.01 -28.92 -27.15
C ILE A 12 -4.98 -27.78 -28.18
N PHE A 13 -4.66 -28.06 -29.44
CA PHE A 13 -4.63 -27.05 -30.51
C PHE A 13 -6.03 -26.74 -31.10
N LEU A 14 -7.00 -27.65 -30.96
CA LEU A 14 -8.38 -27.42 -31.45
C LEU A 14 -9.23 -26.62 -30.46
N LEU A 15 -8.82 -26.55 -29.16
CA LEU A 15 -9.53 -25.77 -28.15
C LEU A 15 -9.15 -24.28 -28.16
N PHE A 16 -8.02 -23.91 -28.78
CA PHE A 16 -7.56 -22.53 -28.93
C PHE A 16 -8.11 -21.80 -30.17
N LEU A 17 -8.69 -22.52 -31.14
CA LEU A 17 -9.23 -21.93 -32.37
C LEU A 17 -10.73 -21.62 -32.31
N LEU A 18 -11.45 -22.01 -31.24
CA LEU A 18 -12.86 -21.72 -31.04
C LEU A 18 -13.14 -20.52 -30.12
N LEU A 19 -12.07 -19.85 -29.61
CA LEU A 19 -12.19 -18.65 -28.77
C LEU A 19 -11.76 -17.34 -29.49
N ALA A 20 -11.50 -17.39 -30.81
CA ALA A 20 -11.02 -16.24 -31.60
C ALA A 20 -12.15 -15.50 -32.35
N GLY A 21 -13.37 -15.62 -31.92
CA GLY A 21 -14.54 -15.07 -32.63
C GLY A 21 -15.42 -14.10 -31.84
N MET A 22 -14.94 -13.51 -30.73
CA MET A 22 -15.66 -12.41 -30.09
C MET A 22 -14.99 -11.08 -30.45
N PRO A 23 -15.75 -10.05 -30.94
CA PRO A 23 -15.20 -8.75 -31.23
C PRO A 23 -14.68 -8.12 -29.93
N ALA A 24 -13.43 -7.65 -29.97
CA ALA A 24 -12.83 -6.84 -28.91
C ALA A 24 -13.73 -5.60 -28.72
N LEU A 25 -14.38 -5.50 -27.58
CA LEU A 25 -14.97 -4.26 -27.10
C LEU A 25 -13.79 -3.31 -26.88
N ALA A 26 -13.66 -2.33 -27.76
CA ALA A 26 -12.67 -1.28 -27.70
C ALA A 26 -12.76 -0.60 -26.32
N SER A 27 -11.64 -0.55 -25.62
CA SER A 27 -11.46 0.23 -24.40
C SER A 27 -11.65 1.70 -24.77
N ALA A 28 -12.79 2.28 -24.38
CA ALA A 28 -12.99 3.73 -24.44
C ALA A 28 -12.03 4.40 -23.44
N PRO A 29 -11.40 5.53 -23.83
CA PRO A 29 -10.51 6.25 -22.94
C PRO A 29 -11.29 6.78 -21.73
N VAL A 30 -10.65 6.73 -20.55
CA VAL A 30 -11.19 7.14 -19.24
C VAL A 30 -11.77 8.57 -19.21
N GLN A 31 -11.46 9.40 -20.22
CA GLN A 31 -11.98 10.77 -20.37
C GLN A 31 -13.45 10.88 -20.80
N ALA A 32 -14.08 9.78 -21.23
CA ALA A 32 -15.49 9.81 -21.67
C ALA A 32 -16.51 9.59 -20.53
N LEU A 33 -16.06 9.41 -19.29
CA LEU A 33 -16.95 9.14 -18.15
C LEU A 33 -17.30 10.39 -17.31
N SER A 34 -16.73 11.57 -17.65
CA SER A 34 -17.02 12.81 -16.91
C SER A 34 -18.34 13.48 -17.28
N ASP A 35 -19.04 13.06 -18.35
CA ASP A 35 -20.22 13.74 -18.85
C ASP A 35 -21.56 13.02 -18.64
N CYS A 36 -21.59 11.95 -17.85
CA CYS A 36 -22.85 11.30 -17.46
C CYS A 36 -23.54 12.05 -16.30
N ARG A 37 -24.15 13.20 -16.61
CA ARG A 37 -25.21 13.77 -15.78
C ARG A 37 -26.42 12.85 -15.90
N LEU A 38 -26.72 12.12 -14.83
CA LEU A 38 -27.95 11.34 -14.70
C LEU A 38 -29.15 12.30 -14.71
N LEU A 39 -29.76 12.49 -15.88
CA LEU A 39 -31.11 13.03 -15.99
C LEU A 39 -32.08 11.95 -15.49
N HIS A 40 -32.63 12.15 -14.30
CA HIS A 40 -33.78 11.37 -13.84
C HIS A 40 -34.99 11.75 -14.72
N THR A 41 -35.31 10.92 -15.72
CA THR A 41 -36.65 10.90 -16.32
C THR A 41 -37.46 9.85 -15.58
N PRO A 42 -38.63 10.19 -15.00
CA PRO A 42 -39.50 9.20 -14.38
C PRO A 42 -40.11 8.32 -15.47
N VAL A 43 -40.00 7.00 -15.28
CA VAL A 43 -40.72 6.01 -16.10
C VAL A 43 -42.20 6.00 -15.65
N PRO A 44 -43.16 6.27 -16.52
CA PRO A 44 -44.58 6.20 -16.16
C PRO A 44 -45.04 4.72 -16.07
N GLY A 45 -45.64 4.31 -14.93
CA GLY A 45 -46.41 3.09 -14.85
C GLY A 45 -45.96 1.98 -13.89
N GLY A 46 -45.20 2.29 -12.81
CA GLY A 46 -44.98 1.36 -11.70
C GLY A 46 -45.99 1.60 -10.56
N PRO A 47 -46.39 0.55 -9.78
CA PRO A 47 -47.28 0.74 -8.66
C PRO A 47 -46.71 1.66 -7.60
N GLU A 48 -47.56 2.55 -7.05
CA GLU A 48 -47.21 3.51 -6.01
C GLU A 48 -46.50 2.82 -4.83
N ALA A 49 -45.28 3.23 -4.58
CA ALA A 49 -44.56 2.85 -3.37
C ALA A 49 -45.22 3.54 -2.18
N VAL A 50 -45.78 2.77 -1.28
CA VAL A 50 -46.26 3.22 0.03
C VAL A 50 -45.03 3.79 0.77
N PRO A 51 -45.05 5.05 1.25
CA PRO A 51 -43.95 5.58 2.03
C PRO A 51 -43.90 4.84 3.36
N GLY A 52 -42.90 4.00 3.54
CA GLY A 52 -42.52 3.50 4.86
C GLY A 52 -42.12 4.67 5.75
N PRO A 53 -42.30 4.59 7.09
CA PRO A 53 -42.00 5.66 7.99
C PRO A 53 -40.47 5.96 7.91
N GLY A 54 -40.10 6.95 7.11
CA GLY A 54 -38.78 7.54 7.10
C GLY A 54 -38.51 8.06 8.50
N LEU A 55 -37.57 7.44 9.20
CA LEU A 55 -36.95 8.01 10.38
C LEU A 55 -36.19 9.27 9.95
N THR A 56 -36.95 10.37 9.79
CA THR A 56 -36.42 11.72 9.83
C THR A 56 -35.94 11.93 11.27
N LEU A 57 -34.70 11.58 11.55
CA LEU A 57 -34.02 11.95 12.78
C LEU A 57 -33.89 13.47 12.77
N ALA A 58 -34.89 14.14 13.39
CA ALA A 58 -34.81 15.55 13.74
C ALA A 58 -33.50 15.72 14.54
N CYS A 59 -32.55 16.42 13.96
CA CYS A 59 -31.31 16.84 14.61
C CYS A 59 -31.65 17.72 15.79
N ALA A 60 -31.58 17.17 17.00
CA ALA A 60 -31.35 18.00 18.19
C ALA A 60 -29.97 18.67 17.98
N GLN A 61 -29.97 19.99 18.15
CA GLN A 61 -28.83 20.91 18.00
C GLN A 61 -27.58 20.34 18.67
N GLY A 62 -26.52 20.09 17.89
CA GLY A 62 -25.23 19.62 18.37
C GLY A 62 -24.47 18.91 17.25
N HIS A 63 -23.65 19.64 16.48
CA HIS A 63 -22.60 19.18 15.60
C HIS A 63 -23.05 18.39 14.36
N ARG A 64 -23.45 19.12 13.33
CA ARG A 64 -23.55 18.59 11.96
C ARG A 64 -22.15 18.35 11.42
N GLY A 65 -21.73 17.10 11.36
CA GLY A 65 -20.71 16.71 10.37
C GLY A 65 -21.31 16.86 8.96
N PRO A 66 -20.53 17.28 7.95
CA PRO A 66 -21.02 17.54 6.59
C PRO A 66 -21.35 16.27 5.78
N GLU A 67 -21.49 15.11 6.40
CA GLU A 67 -21.63 13.83 5.71
C GLU A 67 -23.11 13.40 5.60
N VAL A 68 -23.56 13.19 4.36
CA VAL A 68 -24.87 12.62 4.10
C VAL A 68 -24.76 11.11 4.14
N TYR A 69 -25.25 10.49 5.22
CA TYR A 69 -25.34 9.04 5.32
C TYR A 69 -26.60 8.56 4.58
N SER A 70 -26.46 7.53 3.76
CA SER A 70 -27.52 7.06 2.87
C SER A 70 -27.75 5.53 2.88
N LEU A 71 -26.90 4.77 3.59
CA LEU A 71 -27.11 3.33 3.76
C LEU A 71 -28.11 3.05 4.88
N ASP A 72 -29.03 2.12 4.64
CA ASP A 72 -29.82 1.54 5.72
C ASP A 72 -28.94 0.64 6.59
N ILE A 73 -28.78 1.00 7.86
CA ILE A 73 -27.95 0.28 8.82
C ILE A 73 -28.83 -0.55 9.75
N PRO A 74 -29.02 -1.84 9.49
CA PRO A 74 -29.94 -2.69 10.23
C PRO A 74 -29.49 -2.91 11.68
N ASP A 75 -30.45 -3.03 12.60
CA ASP A 75 -30.20 -3.34 14.01
C ASP A 75 -30.38 -4.83 14.29
N THR A 76 -29.46 -5.65 13.80
CA THR A 76 -29.50 -7.09 14.03
C THR A 76 -28.77 -7.51 15.30
N PRO A 77 -29.04 -8.69 15.86
CA PRO A 77 -28.29 -9.23 16.98
C PRO A 77 -26.77 -9.32 16.69
N GLN A 78 -26.38 -9.64 15.44
CA GLN A 78 -25.01 -9.72 15.00
C GLN A 78 -24.34 -8.35 15.01
N VAL A 79 -25.00 -7.31 14.50
CA VAL A 79 -24.51 -5.92 14.53
C VAL A 79 -24.30 -5.46 15.96
N ARG A 80 -25.26 -5.70 16.85
CA ARG A 80 -25.14 -5.35 18.27
C ARG A 80 -23.99 -6.10 18.97
N ALA A 81 -23.79 -7.37 18.65
CA ALA A 81 -22.70 -8.16 19.19
C ALA A 81 -21.33 -7.61 18.77
N TRP A 82 -21.16 -7.24 17.49
CA TRP A 82 -19.94 -6.61 16.97
C TRP A 82 -19.71 -5.23 17.58
N LEU A 83 -20.73 -4.39 17.69
CA LEU A 83 -20.63 -3.08 18.34
C LEU A 83 -20.12 -3.21 19.79
N LYS A 84 -20.71 -4.13 20.56
CA LYS A 84 -20.25 -4.43 21.92
C LYS A 84 -18.80 -4.88 21.98
N ARG A 85 -18.36 -5.68 21.00
CA ARG A 85 -16.97 -6.15 20.88
C ARG A 85 -16.03 -4.99 20.57
N TYR A 86 -16.37 -4.10 19.64
CA TYR A 86 -15.56 -2.93 19.28
C TYR A 86 -15.41 -1.95 20.44
N LEU A 87 -16.47 -1.68 21.18
CA LEU A 87 -16.44 -0.84 22.37
C LEU A 87 -15.51 -1.40 23.46
N ARG A 88 -15.44 -2.72 23.62
CA ARG A 88 -14.57 -3.37 24.62
C ARG A 88 -13.10 -3.41 24.20
N SER A 89 -12.81 -3.59 22.92
CA SER A 89 -11.44 -3.88 22.47
C SER A 89 -10.55 -2.64 22.36
N GLY A 90 -11.10 -1.46 22.29
CA GLY A 90 -10.38 -0.19 22.03
C GLY A 90 -9.68 -0.13 20.67
N GLY A 91 -9.68 -1.24 19.89
CA GLY A 91 -9.03 -1.30 18.57
C GLY A 91 -9.72 -0.41 17.54
N ALA A 92 -11.05 -0.48 17.48
CA ALA A 92 -11.84 0.35 16.60
C ALA A 92 -11.68 1.84 16.91
N MET A 93 -11.58 2.22 18.19
CA MET A 93 -11.31 3.60 18.60
C MET A 93 -9.97 4.10 18.04
N ARG A 94 -8.89 3.32 18.19
CA ARG A 94 -7.59 3.69 17.61
C ARG A 94 -7.63 3.78 16.08
N ALA A 95 -8.41 2.93 15.43
CA ALA A 95 -8.60 3.00 13.98
C ALA A 95 -9.35 4.26 13.55
N LEU A 96 -10.41 4.65 14.27
CA LEU A 96 -11.15 5.90 14.04
C LEU A 96 -10.28 7.14 14.30
N GLN A 97 -9.40 7.11 15.31
CA GLN A 97 -8.41 8.18 15.51
C GLN A 97 -7.45 8.30 14.32
N ARG A 98 -6.96 7.18 13.76
CA ARG A 98 -6.15 7.21 12.54
C ARG A 98 -6.93 7.71 11.32
N ALA A 99 -8.25 7.51 11.29
CA ALA A 99 -9.10 8.02 10.22
C ALA A 99 -9.04 9.55 10.10
N LEU A 100 -8.81 10.29 11.20
CA LEU A 100 -8.69 11.76 11.20
C LEU A 100 -7.61 12.26 10.23
N PHE A 101 -6.58 11.45 9.99
CA PHE A 101 -5.51 11.77 9.06
C PHE A 101 -6.01 11.83 7.59
N TYR A 102 -6.96 10.98 7.22
CA TYR A 102 -7.39 10.76 5.84
C TYR A 102 -8.82 11.25 5.56
N ARG A 103 -9.62 11.40 6.62
CA ARG A 103 -11.06 11.57 6.56
C ARG A 103 -11.52 12.68 5.64
N ARG A 104 -10.94 13.90 5.76
CA ARG A 104 -11.38 15.04 4.96
C ARG A 104 -11.29 14.78 3.47
N HIS A 105 -10.22 14.12 3.03
CA HIS A 105 -10.07 13.73 1.64
C HIS A 105 -11.09 12.66 1.23
N ILE A 106 -11.22 11.58 2.01
CA ILE A 106 -12.13 10.47 1.68
C ILE A 106 -13.57 10.95 1.66
N SER A 107 -14.01 11.75 2.64
CA SER A 107 -15.38 12.28 2.68
C SER A 107 -15.65 13.23 1.51
N ALA A 108 -14.69 14.07 1.12
CA ALA A 108 -14.82 14.93 -0.05
C ALA A 108 -14.99 14.08 -1.33
N ARG A 109 -14.17 13.05 -1.52
CA ARG A 109 -14.28 12.14 -2.67
C ARG A 109 -15.59 11.36 -2.71
N LEU A 110 -16.08 10.88 -1.55
CA LEU A 110 -17.38 10.21 -1.45
C LEU A 110 -18.51 11.15 -1.87
N ALA A 111 -18.49 12.41 -1.41
CA ALA A 111 -19.50 13.41 -1.76
C ALA A 111 -19.44 13.80 -3.26
N GLU A 112 -18.24 14.02 -3.81
CA GLU A 112 -18.02 14.33 -5.22
C GLU A 112 -18.50 13.20 -6.14
N GLU A 113 -18.31 11.94 -5.72
CA GLU A 113 -18.73 10.76 -6.45
C GLU A 113 -20.20 10.36 -6.20
N GLY A 114 -20.91 11.07 -5.31
CA GLY A 114 -22.30 10.77 -4.95
C GLY A 114 -22.45 9.39 -4.29
N LEU A 115 -21.44 8.93 -3.57
CA LEU A 115 -21.43 7.64 -2.89
C LEU A 115 -21.78 7.79 -1.40
N PRO A 116 -22.31 6.71 -0.76
CA PRO A 116 -22.67 6.75 0.66
C PRO A 116 -21.53 7.17 1.57
N GLY A 117 -21.78 8.15 2.45
CA GLY A 117 -20.78 8.64 3.40
C GLY A 117 -20.29 7.57 4.39
N GLU A 118 -21.11 6.56 4.65
CA GLU A 118 -20.78 5.40 5.50
C GLU A 118 -19.57 4.62 4.99
N LEU A 119 -19.27 4.68 3.70
CA LEU A 119 -18.10 4.02 3.10
C LEU A 119 -16.77 4.55 3.67
N LEU A 120 -16.79 5.71 4.34
CA LEU A 120 -15.68 6.22 5.16
C LEU A 120 -15.21 5.17 6.19
N PHE A 121 -16.10 4.33 6.69
CA PHE A 121 -15.76 3.34 7.73
C PHE A 121 -15.18 2.03 7.16
N LEU A 122 -15.17 1.87 5.84
CA LEU A 122 -14.65 0.65 5.20
C LEU A 122 -13.14 0.43 5.47
N PRO A 123 -12.25 1.45 5.38
CA PRO A 123 -10.85 1.28 5.72
C PRO A 123 -10.58 0.90 7.18
N VAL A 124 -11.53 1.15 8.11
CA VAL A 124 -11.41 0.61 9.49
C VAL A 124 -11.47 -0.91 9.45
N LEU A 125 -12.38 -1.46 8.65
CA LEU A 125 -12.59 -2.90 8.51
C LEU A 125 -11.44 -3.57 7.76
N GLU A 126 -10.91 -2.91 6.73
CA GLU A 126 -9.90 -3.44 5.83
C GLU A 126 -8.50 -3.42 6.44
N SER A 127 -8.09 -2.30 7.04
CA SER A 127 -6.71 -2.07 7.44
C SER A 127 -6.55 -1.42 8.81
N ASP A 128 -7.62 -1.20 9.58
CA ASP A 128 -7.60 -0.30 10.74
C ASP A 128 -7.08 1.12 10.37
N TYR A 129 -7.30 1.60 9.14
CA TYR A 129 -6.72 2.85 8.63
C TYR A 129 -5.19 2.89 8.64
N ARG A 130 -4.54 1.78 8.33
CA ARG A 130 -3.07 1.70 8.20
C ARG A 130 -2.68 1.70 6.73
N SER A 131 -2.07 2.79 6.26
CA SER A 131 -1.63 2.91 4.86
C SER A 131 -0.54 1.90 4.48
N GLN A 132 0.24 1.40 5.44
CA GLN A 132 1.29 0.42 5.24
C GLN A 132 0.81 -1.04 5.38
N ALA A 133 -0.49 -1.27 5.63
CA ALA A 133 -1.00 -2.62 5.82
C ALA A 133 -0.84 -3.46 4.54
N VAL A 134 -0.35 -4.69 4.72
CA VAL A 134 -0.28 -5.71 3.67
C VAL A 134 -0.83 -7.00 4.24
N SER A 135 -1.81 -7.59 3.57
CA SER A 135 -2.39 -8.88 3.98
C SER A 135 -1.52 -10.06 3.50
N VAL A 136 -1.76 -11.23 4.08
CA VAL A 136 -1.09 -12.48 3.66
C VAL A 136 -1.35 -12.78 2.17
N SER A 137 -2.52 -12.41 1.65
CA SER A 137 -2.88 -12.56 0.23
C SER A 137 -2.31 -11.47 -0.68
N GLY A 138 -1.60 -10.47 -0.12
CA GLY A 138 -0.97 -9.40 -0.89
C GLY A 138 -1.86 -8.19 -1.19
N ALA A 139 -3.03 -8.07 -0.54
CA ALA A 139 -3.79 -6.83 -0.54
C ALA A 139 -3.05 -5.73 0.23
N ALA A 140 -3.08 -4.49 -0.22
CA ALA A 140 -2.27 -3.42 0.37
C ALA A 140 -3.02 -2.10 0.55
N GLY A 141 -2.54 -1.30 1.51
CA GLY A 141 -3.00 0.06 1.77
C GLY A 141 -4.27 0.14 2.61
N LEU A 142 -4.81 1.36 2.73
CA LEU A 142 -6.03 1.64 3.50
C LEU A 142 -7.21 0.78 3.07
N TRP A 143 -7.38 0.61 1.76
CA TRP A 143 -8.50 -0.03 1.10
C TRP A 143 -8.27 -1.51 0.79
N GLN A 144 -7.13 -2.07 1.16
CA GLN A 144 -6.73 -3.46 0.91
C GLN A 144 -6.97 -3.91 -0.53
N LEU A 145 -6.49 -3.09 -1.48
CA LEU A 145 -6.62 -3.41 -2.90
C LEU A 145 -5.66 -4.52 -3.30
N MET A 146 -6.17 -5.54 -3.96
CA MET A 146 -5.36 -6.57 -4.61
C MET A 146 -4.68 -6.02 -5.87
N ALA A 147 -3.49 -6.51 -6.20
CA ALA A 147 -2.74 -6.04 -7.38
C ALA A 147 -3.50 -6.23 -8.71
N ASN A 148 -4.26 -7.33 -8.85
CA ASN A 148 -5.10 -7.59 -10.02
C ASN A 148 -6.33 -6.68 -10.11
N THR A 149 -6.76 -6.08 -9.01
CA THR A 149 -7.80 -5.05 -8.99
C THR A 149 -7.22 -3.66 -9.23
N ALA A 150 -6.07 -3.37 -8.64
CA ALA A 150 -5.45 -2.05 -8.67
C ALA A 150 -4.87 -1.67 -10.04
N ARG A 151 -4.20 -2.62 -10.74
CA ARG A 151 -3.59 -2.36 -12.06
C ARG A 151 -4.57 -1.92 -13.13
N PRO A 152 -5.73 -2.60 -13.34
CA PRO A 152 -6.74 -2.13 -14.30
C PRO A 152 -7.32 -0.75 -13.96
N LEU A 153 -7.28 -0.37 -12.67
CA LEU A 153 -7.72 0.95 -12.19
C LEU A 153 -6.61 2.02 -12.29
N GLY A 154 -5.48 1.70 -12.94
CA GLY A 154 -4.42 2.64 -13.24
C GLY A 154 -3.39 2.84 -12.11
N LEU A 155 -3.43 2.06 -11.02
CA LEU A 155 -2.45 2.18 -9.94
C LEU A 155 -1.13 1.53 -10.34
N ARG A 156 -0.05 2.27 -10.15
CA ARG A 156 1.32 1.80 -10.37
C ARG A 156 1.82 1.01 -9.17
N MET A 157 2.46 -0.13 -9.43
CA MET A 157 3.14 -0.94 -8.44
C MET A 157 4.45 -1.43 -9.04
N ASP A 158 5.56 -0.95 -8.53
CA ASP A 158 6.92 -1.35 -8.90
C ASP A 158 7.84 -1.33 -7.67
N SER A 159 9.15 -1.46 -7.88
CA SER A 159 10.13 -1.46 -6.79
C SER A 159 10.32 -0.08 -6.11
N TYR A 160 9.67 0.95 -6.60
CA TYR A 160 9.79 2.33 -6.11
C TYR A 160 8.52 2.84 -5.48
N LEU A 161 7.38 2.52 -6.09
CA LEU A 161 6.06 2.98 -5.71
C LEU A 161 5.08 1.81 -5.60
N ASP A 162 4.28 1.80 -4.55
CA ASP A 162 3.05 1.03 -4.45
C ASP A 162 1.86 1.98 -4.23
N GLU A 163 1.22 2.42 -5.32
CA GLU A 163 0.13 3.40 -5.27
C GLU A 163 -1.16 2.88 -4.59
N ARG A 164 -1.22 1.60 -4.24
CA ARG A 164 -2.28 1.07 -3.36
C ARG A 164 -2.20 1.67 -1.95
N ARG A 165 -1.03 2.21 -1.57
CA ARG A 165 -0.77 2.91 -0.31
C ARG A 165 -0.93 4.43 -0.42
N ASP A 166 -1.00 4.97 -1.65
CA ASP A 166 -1.33 6.37 -1.90
C ASP A 166 -2.80 6.61 -1.56
N PHE A 167 -3.07 7.31 -0.46
CA PHE A 167 -4.44 7.46 0.01
C PHE A 167 -5.33 8.31 -0.93
N TYR A 168 -4.76 9.10 -1.83
CA TYR A 168 -5.53 9.79 -2.88
C TYR A 168 -5.94 8.79 -3.96
N LYS A 169 -4.97 8.19 -4.63
CA LYS A 169 -5.19 7.28 -5.75
C LYS A 169 -5.92 6.00 -5.34
N ALA A 170 -5.54 5.44 -4.18
CA ALA A 170 -6.20 4.24 -3.66
C ALA A 170 -7.66 4.50 -3.28
N THR A 171 -8.01 5.71 -2.80
CA THR A 171 -9.40 6.08 -2.57
C THR A 171 -10.16 6.13 -3.90
N ASP A 172 -9.67 6.83 -4.90
CA ASP A 172 -10.32 6.89 -6.21
C ASP A 172 -10.56 5.48 -6.81
N ALA A 173 -9.55 4.61 -6.74
CA ALA A 173 -9.66 3.24 -7.21
C ALA A 173 -10.67 2.40 -6.40
N ALA A 174 -10.69 2.54 -5.07
CA ALA A 174 -11.64 1.83 -4.22
C ALA A 174 -13.08 2.29 -4.47
N LEU A 175 -13.31 3.60 -4.61
CA LEU A 175 -14.62 4.15 -4.93
C LEU A 175 -15.10 3.71 -6.31
N ALA A 176 -14.22 3.69 -7.32
CA ALA A 176 -14.54 3.15 -8.64
C ALA A 176 -14.93 1.67 -8.56
N LYS A 177 -14.22 0.86 -7.76
CA LYS A 177 -14.55 -0.56 -7.57
C LYS A 177 -15.88 -0.77 -6.83
N LEU A 178 -16.15 0.03 -5.81
CA LEU A 178 -17.44 -0.02 -5.08
C LEU A 178 -18.61 0.38 -6.00
N ARG A 179 -18.41 1.40 -6.82
CA ARG A 179 -19.38 1.82 -7.84
C ARG A 179 -19.65 0.71 -8.87
N GLU A 180 -18.57 0.08 -9.40
CA GLU A 180 -18.71 -1.06 -10.32
C GLU A 180 -19.54 -2.18 -9.71
N ASN A 181 -19.25 -2.55 -8.45
CA ASN A 181 -20.01 -3.58 -7.74
C ASN A 181 -21.48 -3.18 -7.56
N TYR A 182 -21.75 -1.91 -7.20
CA TYR A 182 -23.13 -1.42 -7.03
C TYR A 182 -23.89 -1.39 -8.35
N LEU A 183 -23.28 -0.94 -9.44
CA LEU A 183 -23.91 -0.95 -10.76
C LEU A 183 -24.25 -2.37 -11.23
N TYR A 184 -23.46 -3.36 -10.84
CA TYR A 184 -23.71 -4.75 -11.19
C TYR A 184 -24.87 -5.36 -10.41
N PHE A 185 -24.96 -5.10 -9.09
CA PHE A 185 -25.97 -5.74 -8.23
C PHE A 185 -27.18 -4.87 -7.95
N SER A 186 -27.10 -3.56 -8.14
CA SER A 186 -28.08 -2.55 -7.71
C SER A 186 -28.45 -2.66 -6.21
N ASP A 187 -27.54 -3.20 -5.40
CA ASP A 187 -27.71 -3.49 -3.98
C ASP A 187 -26.39 -3.25 -3.23
N TRP A 188 -26.39 -2.36 -2.23
CA TRP A 188 -25.20 -2.05 -1.48
C TRP A 188 -24.70 -3.20 -0.60
N GLN A 189 -25.58 -4.07 -0.10
CA GLN A 189 -25.15 -5.22 0.69
C GLN A 189 -24.36 -6.20 -0.18
N LEU A 190 -24.85 -6.47 -1.37
CA LEU A 190 -24.16 -7.30 -2.36
C LEU A 190 -22.90 -6.61 -2.90
N ALA A 191 -22.93 -5.29 -3.11
CA ALA A 191 -21.76 -4.53 -3.55
C ALA A 191 -20.60 -4.57 -2.54
N LEU A 192 -20.92 -4.41 -1.26
CA LEU A 192 -19.94 -4.51 -0.16
C LEU A 192 -19.46 -5.96 0.04
N ALA A 193 -20.34 -6.94 -0.03
CA ALA A 193 -19.95 -8.35 0.00
C ALA A 193 -19.01 -8.70 -1.17
N ALA A 194 -19.29 -8.18 -2.38
CA ALA A 194 -18.46 -8.35 -3.56
C ALA A 194 -17.10 -7.64 -3.45
N TYR A 195 -17.01 -6.55 -2.70
CA TYR A 195 -15.74 -5.91 -2.40
C TYR A 195 -14.81 -6.84 -1.60
N ASN A 196 -15.37 -7.55 -0.63
CA ASN A 196 -14.63 -8.51 0.21
C ASN A 196 -14.28 -9.81 -0.54
N CYS A 197 -15.26 -10.48 -1.17
CA CYS A 197 -15.03 -11.82 -1.75
C CYS A 197 -14.85 -11.84 -3.27
N GLY A 198 -14.92 -10.69 -3.92
CA GLY A 198 -14.82 -10.54 -5.38
C GLY A 198 -16.17 -10.67 -6.09
N LEU A 199 -16.43 -9.73 -7.01
CA LEU A 199 -17.69 -9.64 -7.78
C LEU A 199 -18.03 -10.95 -8.50
N GLY A 200 -17.08 -11.53 -9.24
CA GLY A 200 -17.32 -12.75 -10.03
C GLY A 200 -17.60 -13.98 -9.18
N GLY A 201 -17.00 -14.05 -7.96
CA GLY A 201 -17.28 -15.11 -6.99
C GLY A 201 -18.72 -15.04 -6.47
N LEU A 202 -19.09 -13.85 -5.98
CA LEU A 202 -20.43 -13.61 -5.46
C LEU A 202 -21.53 -13.81 -6.52
N ALA A 203 -21.31 -13.30 -7.74
CA ALA A 203 -22.25 -13.45 -8.85
C ALA A 203 -22.51 -14.94 -9.19
N ARG A 204 -21.48 -15.79 -9.17
CA ARG A 204 -21.64 -17.24 -9.38
C ARG A 204 -22.45 -17.89 -8.27
N ILE A 205 -22.21 -17.53 -7.00
CA ILE A 205 -22.95 -18.07 -5.86
C ILE A 205 -24.45 -17.67 -5.97
N LEU A 206 -24.74 -16.39 -6.25
CA LEU A 206 -26.12 -15.92 -6.45
C LEU A 206 -26.83 -16.67 -7.58
N LYS A 207 -26.18 -16.80 -8.74
CA LYS A 207 -26.73 -17.51 -9.89
C LYS A 207 -27.00 -19.00 -9.60
N ALA A 208 -26.07 -19.67 -8.93
CA ALA A 208 -26.19 -21.10 -8.63
C ALA A 208 -27.21 -21.38 -7.54
N SER A 209 -27.39 -20.49 -6.59
CA SER A 209 -28.26 -20.69 -5.44
C SER A 209 -29.70 -20.16 -5.66
N GLY A 210 -29.90 -19.27 -6.62
CA GLY A 210 -31.17 -18.53 -6.77
C GLY A 210 -31.51 -17.65 -5.56
N ALA A 211 -30.56 -17.35 -4.69
CA ALA A 211 -30.76 -16.51 -3.51
C ALA A 211 -31.04 -15.06 -3.92
N PRO A 212 -32.08 -14.39 -3.42
CA PRO A 212 -32.46 -13.05 -3.87
C PRO A 212 -31.66 -11.93 -3.21
N SER A 213 -30.92 -12.20 -2.12
CA SER A 213 -30.27 -11.17 -1.31
C SER A 213 -29.06 -11.70 -0.52
N PHE A 214 -28.26 -10.78 0.02
CA PHE A 214 -27.18 -11.10 0.95
C PHE A 214 -27.69 -11.85 2.20
N SER A 215 -28.83 -11.45 2.76
CA SER A 215 -29.44 -12.12 3.91
C SER A 215 -29.77 -13.59 3.60
N ALA A 216 -30.43 -13.84 2.45
CA ALA A 216 -30.72 -15.19 2.00
C ALA A 216 -29.50 -16.07 1.79
N LEU A 217 -28.39 -15.49 1.26
CA LEU A 217 -27.11 -16.19 1.14
C LEU A 217 -26.52 -16.57 2.50
N THR A 218 -26.59 -15.65 3.46
CA THR A 218 -26.07 -15.85 4.82
C THR A 218 -26.89 -16.88 5.59
N GLU A 219 -28.20 -16.80 5.56
CA GLU A 219 -29.15 -17.73 6.22
C GLU A 219 -28.99 -19.16 5.70
N ARG A 220 -28.73 -19.31 4.39
CA ARG A 220 -28.49 -20.61 3.76
C ARG A 220 -27.04 -21.11 3.93
N GLY A 221 -26.16 -20.35 4.62
CA GLY A 221 -24.77 -20.74 4.82
C GLY A 221 -23.93 -20.84 3.55
N LEU A 222 -24.28 -20.08 2.50
CA LEU A 222 -23.64 -20.14 1.18
C LEU A 222 -22.42 -19.24 1.02
N LEU A 223 -22.18 -18.35 1.98
CA LEU A 223 -21.05 -17.43 1.98
C LEU A 223 -19.93 -17.96 2.87
N PRO A 224 -18.65 -17.72 2.53
CA PRO A 224 -17.55 -17.88 3.48
C PRO A 224 -17.85 -17.10 4.77
N ARG A 225 -17.44 -17.64 5.91
CA ARG A 225 -17.68 -17.02 7.23
C ARG A 225 -17.21 -15.58 7.29
N GLU A 226 -16.04 -15.28 6.72
CA GLU A 226 -15.50 -13.94 6.66
C GLU A 226 -16.44 -12.97 5.94
N THR A 227 -16.97 -13.37 4.77
CA THR A 227 -17.90 -12.57 3.99
C THR A 227 -19.26 -12.43 4.68
N ALA A 228 -19.75 -13.49 5.33
CA ALA A 228 -21.01 -13.46 6.10
C ALA A 228 -20.92 -12.48 7.30
N ASP A 229 -19.75 -12.42 7.96
CA ASP A 229 -19.48 -11.50 9.08
C ASP A 229 -19.12 -10.06 8.61
N TYR A 230 -18.83 -9.85 7.33
CA TYR A 230 -18.31 -8.57 6.82
C TYR A 230 -19.31 -7.43 7.00
N LEU A 231 -20.56 -7.59 6.54
CA LEU A 231 -21.57 -6.56 6.68
C LEU A 231 -21.94 -6.26 8.13
N PRO A 232 -22.21 -7.25 9.01
CA PRO A 232 -22.43 -6.98 10.43
C PRO A 232 -21.30 -6.20 11.10
N ARG A 233 -20.07 -6.50 10.76
CA ARG A 233 -18.88 -5.77 11.25
C ARG A 233 -18.87 -4.33 10.73
N PHE A 234 -19.09 -4.14 9.44
CA PHE A 234 -19.15 -2.82 8.83
C PHE A 234 -20.27 -1.96 9.44
N TYR A 235 -21.48 -2.48 9.56
CA TYR A 235 -22.60 -1.76 10.17
C TYR A 235 -22.36 -1.38 11.63
N ALA A 236 -21.68 -2.25 12.38
CA ALA A 236 -21.28 -1.95 13.74
C ALA A 236 -20.26 -0.79 13.81
N LEU A 237 -19.31 -0.72 12.84
CA LEU A 237 -18.36 0.38 12.73
C LEU A 237 -19.04 1.69 12.31
N VAL A 238 -20.00 1.64 11.39
CA VAL A 238 -20.80 2.81 11.02
C VAL A 238 -21.53 3.36 12.25
N ARG A 239 -22.22 2.51 13.01
CA ARG A 239 -22.92 2.93 14.24
C ARG A 239 -21.98 3.50 15.29
N LEU A 240 -20.78 2.92 15.43
CA LEU A 240 -19.78 3.38 16.37
C LEU A 240 -19.25 4.76 15.98
N GLY A 241 -18.89 4.93 14.70
CA GLY A 241 -18.16 6.08 14.20
C GLY A 241 -19.04 7.27 13.79
N SER A 242 -20.29 7.05 13.34
CA SER A 242 -21.17 8.15 12.94
C SER A 242 -21.51 9.10 14.09
N TYR A 243 -21.58 8.56 15.32
CA TYR A 243 -21.92 9.33 16.51
C TYR A 243 -20.95 8.99 17.68
N PRO A 244 -19.65 9.34 17.55
CA PRO A 244 -18.65 8.92 18.54
C PRO A 244 -19.01 9.37 19.96
N GLY A 245 -19.47 10.60 20.15
CA GLY A 245 -19.86 11.11 21.46
C GLY A 245 -20.99 10.32 22.13
N ARG A 246 -21.99 9.85 21.37
CA ARG A 246 -23.07 8.99 21.88
C ARG A 246 -22.56 7.63 22.35
N ASN A 247 -21.45 7.18 21.77
CA ASN A 247 -20.80 5.92 22.12
C ASN A 247 -19.69 6.10 23.19
N GLY A 248 -19.60 7.30 23.81
CA GLY A 248 -18.59 7.60 24.81
C GLY A 248 -17.16 7.68 24.27
N LEU A 249 -16.99 7.87 22.95
CA LEU A 249 -15.67 7.96 22.33
C LEU A 249 -15.18 9.43 22.35
N PRO A 250 -13.99 9.71 22.87
CA PRO A 250 -13.37 11.04 22.83
C PRO A 250 -12.80 11.29 21.43
N LEU A 251 -13.66 11.49 20.45
CA LEU A 251 -13.32 11.71 19.04
C LEU A 251 -14.18 12.84 18.49
N SER A 252 -13.51 13.87 17.92
CA SER A 252 -14.16 14.91 17.13
C SER A 252 -13.78 14.76 15.66
N TRP A 253 -14.78 14.64 14.80
CA TRP A 253 -14.56 14.61 13.35
C TRP A 253 -14.09 15.97 12.79
N GLU A 254 -14.23 17.06 13.53
CA GLU A 254 -13.77 18.40 13.12
C GLU A 254 -12.23 18.51 13.08
N GLU A 255 -11.54 17.70 13.89
CA GLU A 255 -10.07 17.71 14.03
C GLU A 255 -9.31 17.06 12.85
N GLY A 256 -10.01 16.61 11.80
CA GLY A 256 -9.40 15.94 10.65
C GLY A 256 -8.35 16.78 9.91
N MET A 257 -7.25 16.15 9.50
CA MET A 257 -6.17 16.81 8.76
C MET A 257 -6.60 17.17 7.34
N SER A 258 -6.03 18.28 6.85
CA SER A 258 -6.15 18.71 5.45
C SER A 258 -4.78 18.65 4.76
N TRP A 259 -4.79 18.31 3.51
CA TRP A 259 -3.60 18.07 2.71
C TRP A 259 -3.58 18.94 1.45
N GLN A 260 -2.38 19.28 1.00
CA GLN A 260 -2.10 19.92 -0.28
C GLN A 260 -1.05 19.08 -1.02
N THR A 261 -0.95 19.25 -2.33
CA THR A 261 0.09 18.61 -3.13
C THR A 261 1.10 19.64 -3.64
N VAL A 262 2.37 19.23 -3.66
CA VAL A 262 3.46 19.96 -4.31
C VAL A 262 4.08 19.06 -5.36
N THR A 263 4.12 19.53 -6.62
CA THR A 263 4.72 18.75 -7.71
C THR A 263 6.24 18.89 -7.67
N LEU A 264 6.93 17.75 -7.65
CA LEU A 264 8.39 17.61 -7.65
C LEU A 264 8.82 16.96 -8.95
N HIS A 265 9.71 17.61 -9.69
CA HIS A 265 10.27 17.06 -10.94
C HIS A 265 11.58 16.29 -10.70
N ASP A 266 12.32 16.67 -9.66
CA ASP A 266 13.55 16.03 -9.26
C ASP A 266 13.33 15.09 -8.07
N SER A 267 14.27 14.16 -7.88
CA SER A 267 14.29 13.31 -6.70
C SER A 267 14.72 14.11 -5.47
N VAL A 268 13.90 14.05 -4.43
CA VAL A 268 14.10 14.75 -3.16
C VAL A 268 13.97 13.76 -2.01
N SER A 269 14.88 13.81 -1.05
CA SER A 269 14.75 13.08 0.21
C SER A 269 13.63 13.70 1.05
N VAL A 270 12.60 12.94 1.35
CA VAL A 270 11.48 13.38 2.21
C VAL A 270 11.97 13.76 3.61
N LEU A 271 13.03 13.11 4.10
CA LEU A 271 13.61 13.38 5.41
C LEU A 271 14.38 14.72 5.43
N LEU A 272 15.24 14.96 4.41
CA LEU A 272 15.97 16.23 4.30
C LEU A 272 15.01 17.40 4.03
N LEU A 273 13.97 17.17 3.24
CA LEU A 273 12.92 18.17 3.01
C LEU A 273 12.15 18.49 4.31
N ALA A 274 11.84 17.48 5.12
CA ALA A 274 11.20 17.67 6.41
C ALA A 274 12.07 18.51 7.35
N GLU A 275 13.37 18.20 7.43
CA GLU A 275 14.35 18.95 8.21
C GLU A 275 14.45 20.42 7.73
N ALA A 276 14.63 20.64 6.43
CA ALA A 276 14.76 21.95 5.84
C ALA A 276 13.50 22.83 6.01
N THR A 277 12.34 22.19 6.03
CA THR A 277 11.04 22.91 6.17
C THR A 277 10.49 22.92 7.60
N GLY A 278 11.13 22.25 8.56
CA GLY A 278 10.59 22.09 9.91
C GLY A 278 9.27 21.30 9.97
N LEU A 279 8.98 20.46 8.96
CA LEU A 279 7.82 19.57 8.96
C LEU A 279 8.17 18.26 9.67
N ASN A 280 7.14 17.63 10.23
CA ASN A 280 7.32 16.32 10.85
C ASN A 280 7.58 15.25 9.77
N ALA A 281 8.74 14.61 9.83
CA ALA A 281 9.18 13.62 8.85
C ALA A 281 8.27 12.38 8.81
N GLU A 282 7.81 11.90 9.97
CA GLU A 282 6.92 10.74 10.03
C GLU A 282 5.54 11.06 9.44
N LEU A 283 5.03 12.28 9.69
CA LEU A 283 3.81 12.77 9.08
C LEU A 283 3.91 12.80 7.55
N LEU A 284 5.03 13.32 7.01
CA LEU A 284 5.26 13.32 5.55
C LEU A 284 5.40 11.91 4.98
N ARG A 285 6.10 11.01 5.68
CA ARG A 285 6.21 9.60 5.28
C ARG A 285 4.85 8.90 5.27
N GLN A 286 4.03 9.13 6.28
CA GLN A 286 2.69 8.56 6.36
C GLN A 286 1.78 9.08 5.24
N ALA A 287 1.89 10.37 4.91
CA ALA A 287 1.10 10.98 3.82
C ALA A 287 1.52 10.48 2.43
N ASN A 288 2.77 10.06 2.28
CA ASN A 288 3.34 9.55 1.03
C ASN A 288 3.76 8.08 1.19
N ALA A 289 2.86 7.28 1.75
CA ALA A 289 3.09 5.89 2.11
C ALA A 289 3.32 4.95 0.91
N GLU A 290 3.00 5.41 -0.30
CA GLU A 290 3.29 4.74 -1.57
C GLU A 290 4.78 4.68 -1.90
N LEU A 291 5.60 5.54 -1.29
CA LEU A 291 7.05 5.52 -1.47
C LEU A 291 7.63 4.31 -0.72
N GLU A 292 8.23 3.36 -1.43
CA GLU A 292 8.97 2.25 -0.81
C GLU A 292 10.23 2.74 -0.08
N TYR A 293 10.77 3.87 -0.52
CA TYR A 293 11.92 4.55 0.07
C TYR A 293 11.58 6.03 0.29
N PRO A 294 12.11 6.69 1.31
CA PRO A 294 11.79 8.09 1.61
C PRO A 294 12.51 9.08 0.66
N ILE A 295 12.53 8.78 -0.63
CA ILE A 295 13.01 9.65 -1.71
C ILE A 295 11.94 9.66 -2.81
N THR A 296 11.60 10.85 -3.29
CA THR A 296 10.63 10.99 -4.38
C THR A 296 11.21 10.56 -5.72
N PRO A 297 10.42 9.91 -6.60
CA PRO A 297 10.86 9.59 -7.95
C PRO A 297 10.89 10.84 -8.83
N SER A 298 11.83 10.90 -9.78
CA SER A 298 11.76 11.82 -10.91
C SER A 298 10.90 11.18 -11.99
N LEU A 299 9.68 11.68 -12.19
CA LEU A 299 8.70 11.14 -13.13
C LEU A 299 8.40 12.15 -14.26
N PRO A 300 8.08 11.70 -15.48
CA PRO A 300 7.43 12.54 -16.47
C PRO A 300 6.14 13.12 -15.87
N GLY A 301 5.98 14.44 -15.87
CA GLY A 301 4.85 15.13 -15.22
C GLY A 301 5.05 15.41 -13.71
N GLY A 302 6.12 14.92 -13.09
CA GLY A 302 6.45 15.15 -11.69
C GLY A 302 5.80 14.14 -10.72
N TYR A 303 6.29 14.15 -9.49
CA TYR A 303 5.70 13.44 -8.37
C TYR A 303 4.88 14.39 -7.49
N HIS A 304 3.67 14.02 -7.13
CA HIS A 304 2.77 14.84 -6.32
C HIS A 304 2.95 14.55 -4.83
N LEU A 305 3.90 15.25 -4.19
CA LEU A 305 4.14 15.11 -2.76
C LEU A 305 2.98 15.69 -1.96
N LYS A 306 2.39 14.90 -1.09
CA LYS A 306 1.35 15.32 -0.15
C LYS A 306 1.99 15.98 1.07
N VAL A 307 1.56 17.18 1.38
CA VAL A 307 2.05 17.99 2.50
C VAL A 307 0.88 18.52 3.31
N PRO A 308 1.03 18.82 4.61
CA PRO A 308 -0.03 19.44 5.40
C PRO A 308 -0.51 20.75 4.77
N ALA A 309 -1.80 21.03 4.83
CA ALA A 309 -2.36 22.29 4.33
C ALA A 309 -1.65 23.50 4.98
N GLY A 310 -1.39 24.53 4.17
CA GLY A 310 -0.64 25.72 4.61
C GLY A 310 0.88 25.59 4.57
N SER A 311 1.43 24.40 4.24
CA SER A 311 2.89 24.21 4.13
C SER A 311 3.43 24.19 2.71
N ALA A 312 2.56 24.20 1.70
CA ALA A 312 2.95 24.04 0.29
C ALA A 312 3.96 25.11 -0.17
N ASP A 313 3.77 26.37 0.21
CA ASP A 313 4.64 27.46 -0.25
C ASP A 313 6.02 27.38 0.41
N ARG A 314 6.10 26.99 1.70
CA ARG A 314 7.35 26.72 2.39
C ARG A 314 8.12 25.57 1.72
N VAL A 315 7.42 24.51 1.35
CA VAL A 315 8.01 23.37 0.62
C VAL A 315 8.50 23.78 -0.77
N LYS A 316 7.72 24.56 -1.52
CA LYS A 316 8.12 25.10 -2.83
C LYS A 316 9.34 26.02 -2.72
N ALA A 317 9.42 26.86 -1.68
CA ALA A 317 10.57 27.71 -1.42
C ALA A 317 11.83 26.88 -1.15
N ALA A 318 11.73 25.86 -0.28
CA ALA A 318 12.84 24.96 0.01
C ALA A 318 13.36 24.21 -1.24
N ILE A 319 12.48 23.77 -2.12
CA ILE A 319 12.85 23.08 -3.36
C ILE A 319 13.62 24.02 -4.33
N LYS A 320 13.27 25.28 -4.34
CA LYS A 320 13.89 26.30 -5.22
C LYS A 320 15.20 26.86 -4.66
N ASP A 321 15.51 26.61 -3.40
CA ASP A 321 16.71 27.13 -2.76
C ASP A 321 17.92 26.24 -3.11
N PRO A 322 18.87 26.71 -3.95
CA PRO A 322 20.02 25.93 -4.34
C PRO A 322 21.03 25.69 -3.22
N SER A 323 20.91 26.41 -2.10
CA SER A 323 21.76 26.21 -0.91
C SER A 323 21.34 24.98 -0.11
N LEU A 324 20.09 24.51 -0.29
CA LEU A 324 19.55 23.34 0.39
C LEU A 324 19.88 22.07 -0.40
N LYS A 325 20.66 21.19 0.19
CA LYS A 325 20.94 19.86 -0.36
C LYS A 325 19.82 18.89 0.03
N LEU A 326 18.73 18.88 -0.76
CA LEU A 326 17.58 18.03 -0.53
C LEU A 326 17.77 16.58 -1.00
N LEU A 327 18.89 16.28 -1.64
CA LEU A 327 19.36 14.93 -1.94
C LEU A 327 20.88 14.94 -1.78
N ASP A 328 21.39 14.12 -0.88
CA ASP A 328 22.82 13.99 -0.61
C ASP A 328 23.29 12.59 -1.04
N PHE A 329 24.60 12.46 -1.28
CA PHE A 329 25.21 11.22 -1.72
C PHE A 329 26.43 10.87 -0.88
N VAL A 330 26.58 9.58 -0.59
CA VAL A 330 27.82 9.05 -0.05
C VAL A 330 28.54 8.24 -1.12
N PRO A 331 29.88 8.41 -1.24
CA PRO A 331 30.67 7.60 -2.13
C PRO A 331 30.81 6.18 -1.53
N HIS A 332 30.39 5.16 -2.29
CA HIS A 332 30.70 3.77 -1.98
C HIS A 332 31.73 3.25 -2.98
N ARG A 333 32.89 2.80 -2.51
CA ARG A 333 33.93 2.20 -3.35
C ARG A 333 33.61 0.73 -3.57
N ILE A 334 33.47 0.32 -4.84
CA ILE A 334 33.15 -1.05 -5.24
C ILE A 334 34.28 -1.98 -4.79
N VAL A 335 33.90 -3.01 -4.03
CA VAL A 335 34.76 -4.11 -3.63
C VAL A 335 34.28 -5.42 -4.28
N SER A 336 35.12 -6.46 -4.20
CA SER A 336 34.75 -7.78 -4.73
C SER A 336 33.49 -8.31 -4.05
N GLY A 337 32.58 -8.88 -4.85
CA GLY A 337 31.28 -9.34 -4.39
C GLY A 337 30.18 -8.27 -4.36
N ASP A 338 30.50 -6.99 -4.59
CA ASP A 338 29.49 -5.95 -4.69
C ASP A 338 28.64 -6.13 -5.95
N THR A 339 27.34 -5.92 -5.76
CA THR A 339 26.36 -5.74 -6.83
C THR A 339 25.58 -4.45 -6.57
N LEU A 340 25.13 -3.77 -7.62
CA LEU A 340 24.29 -2.58 -7.41
C LEU A 340 23.00 -2.92 -6.63
N TYR A 341 22.49 -4.14 -6.78
CA TYR A 341 21.37 -4.64 -5.97
C TYR A 341 21.75 -4.75 -4.48
N GLY A 342 22.87 -5.39 -4.16
CA GLY A 342 23.37 -5.51 -2.78
C GLY A 342 23.62 -4.16 -2.14
N ILE A 343 24.26 -3.24 -2.87
CA ILE A 343 24.51 -1.85 -2.43
C ILE A 343 23.18 -1.13 -2.19
N SER A 344 22.22 -1.20 -3.11
CA SER A 344 20.92 -0.56 -2.96
C SER A 344 20.16 -1.07 -1.72
N HIS A 345 20.17 -2.37 -1.50
CA HIS A 345 19.52 -2.99 -0.34
C HIS A 345 20.22 -2.58 0.98
N HIS A 346 21.56 -2.58 1.01
CA HIS A 346 22.33 -2.18 2.19
C HIS A 346 22.04 -0.74 2.62
N PHE A 347 22.01 0.19 1.65
CA PHE A 347 21.75 1.60 1.94
C PHE A 347 20.26 1.95 2.02
N GLY A 348 19.36 1.00 1.77
CA GLY A 348 17.93 1.23 1.79
C GLY A 348 17.45 2.21 0.71
N VAL A 349 18.00 2.10 -0.50
CA VAL A 349 17.61 2.89 -1.67
C VAL A 349 17.12 1.97 -2.79
N SER A 350 16.28 2.49 -3.69
CA SER A 350 15.87 1.67 -4.84
C SER A 350 17.03 1.45 -5.82
N LEU A 351 17.09 0.26 -6.42
CA LEU A 351 18.06 -0.04 -7.46
C LEU A 351 17.94 0.93 -8.65
N ASP A 352 16.72 1.30 -9.03
CA ASP A 352 16.48 2.26 -10.11
C ASP A 352 17.06 3.64 -9.81
N LEU A 353 16.88 4.13 -8.58
CA LEU A 353 17.48 5.40 -8.15
C LEU A 353 19.03 5.32 -8.20
N LEU A 354 19.59 4.23 -7.70
CA LEU A 354 21.04 4.01 -7.72
C LEU A 354 21.57 3.98 -9.17
N LEU A 355 20.89 3.29 -10.07
CA LEU A 355 21.24 3.22 -11.50
C LEU A 355 21.14 4.58 -12.20
N ARG A 356 20.10 5.37 -11.92
CA ARG A 356 19.92 6.71 -12.51
C ARG A 356 21.07 7.65 -12.20
N HIS A 357 21.59 7.59 -10.99
CA HIS A 357 22.70 8.45 -10.55
C HIS A 357 24.07 7.89 -10.88
N ASN A 358 24.15 6.63 -11.34
CA ASN A 358 25.38 5.94 -11.70
C ASN A 358 25.35 5.38 -13.13
N ARG A 359 24.81 6.13 -14.09
CA ARG A 359 24.63 5.70 -15.50
C ARG A 359 25.94 5.33 -16.21
N HIS A 360 27.08 5.80 -15.69
CA HIS A 360 28.40 5.49 -16.20
C HIS A 360 28.87 4.09 -15.83
N LEU A 361 28.22 3.41 -14.86
CA LEU A 361 28.55 2.06 -14.42
C LEU A 361 27.75 1.02 -15.19
N ASN A 362 28.40 -0.06 -15.63
CA ASN A 362 27.73 -1.22 -16.17
C ASN A 362 27.26 -2.14 -15.03
N PRO A 363 25.94 -2.34 -14.83
CA PRO A 363 25.42 -3.15 -13.72
C PRO A 363 25.89 -4.62 -13.72
N ARG A 364 26.25 -5.14 -14.90
CA ARG A 364 26.71 -6.52 -15.06
C ARG A 364 28.23 -6.67 -14.89
N ARG A 365 28.96 -5.56 -14.86
CA ARG A 365 30.42 -5.58 -14.75
C ARG A 365 30.88 -4.33 -14.01
N LEU A 366 30.84 -4.39 -12.68
CA LEU A 366 31.29 -3.29 -11.82
C LEU A 366 32.82 -3.31 -11.71
N PRO A 367 33.50 -2.22 -12.08
CA PRO A 367 34.95 -2.15 -11.93
C PRO A 367 35.32 -2.08 -10.45
N LEU A 368 36.24 -2.92 -9.97
CA LEU A 368 36.78 -2.86 -8.62
C LEU A 368 37.41 -1.48 -8.37
N GLY A 369 37.18 -0.91 -7.20
CA GLY A 369 37.67 0.41 -6.82
C GLY A 369 36.93 1.60 -7.42
N ALA A 370 36.00 1.39 -8.38
CA ALA A 370 35.15 2.48 -8.87
C ALA A 370 34.23 2.97 -7.76
N VAL A 371 33.74 4.20 -7.89
CA VAL A 371 32.87 4.84 -6.88
C VAL A 371 31.43 4.86 -7.37
N VAL A 372 30.54 4.32 -6.54
CA VAL A 372 29.08 4.45 -6.67
C VAL A 372 28.63 5.63 -5.82
N ALA A 373 27.94 6.60 -6.42
CA ALA A 373 27.25 7.66 -5.70
C ALA A 373 25.93 7.11 -5.15
N VAL A 374 25.88 6.87 -3.83
CA VAL A 374 24.70 6.30 -3.18
C VAL A 374 23.87 7.42 -2.55
N PRO A 375 22.59 7.59 -2.95
CA PRO A 375 21.73 8.59 -2.34
C PRO A 375 21.54 8.34 -0.85
N VAL A 376 21.63 9.38 -0.01
CA VAL A 376 21.41 9.28 1.44
C VAL A 376 19.95 9.40 1.74
N VAL A 377 19.33 8.32 2.21
CA VAL A 377 17.95 8.29 2.70
C VAL A 377 17.87 8.39 4.22
N ASP A 378 18.91 7.94 4.90
CA ASP A 378 18.99 7.92 6.34
C ASP A 378 20.47 8.02 6.74
N LYS A 379 20.85 9.11 7.40
CA LYS A 379 22.23 9.32 7.85
C LYS A 379 22.70 8.23 8.83
N SER A 380 21.78 7.56 9.54
CA SER A 380 22.12 6.45 10.43
C SER A 380 22.57 5.19 9.69
N ARG A 381 22.19 5.05 8.41
CA ARG A 381 22.60 3.94 7.52
C ARG A 381 23.90 4.23 6.74
N ILE A 382 24.45 5.43 6.86
CA ILE A 382 25.80 5.68 6.36
C ILE A 382 26.73 4.82 7.22
N PRO A 383 27.47 3.87 6.62
CA PRO A 383 28.45 3.13 7.38
C PRO A 383 29.40 4.16 8.01
N ARG A 384 29.44 4.22 9.34
CA ARG A 384 30.57 4.88 9.98
C ARG A 384 31.80 4.23 9.37
N GLN A 385 32.77 5.04 8.90
CA GLN A 385 34.06 4.46 8.54
C GLN A 385 34.40 3.47 9.66
N PRO A 386 34.78 2.23 9.33
CA PRO A 386 35.09 1.27 10.37
C PRO A 386 36.05 1.97 11.33
N ALA A 387 35.64 2.07 12.60
CA ALA A 387 36.54 2.48 13.62
C ALA A 387 37.77 1.57 13.45
N SER A 388 38.96 2.13 13.46
CA SER A 388 40.22 1.40 13.34
C SER A 388 40.46 0.42 14.50
N THR A 389 39.46 0.20 15.33
CA THR A 389 39.43 -0.76 16.43
C THR A 389 38.54 -1.95 16.10
N PRO A 390 39.08 -3.16 16.06
CA PRO A 390 38.30 -4.40 15.94
C PRO A 390 37.28 -4.53 17.07
N PRO A 391 36.16 -5.24 16.86
CA PRO A 391 35.21 -5.54 17.94
C PRO A 391 35.91 -6.29 19.08
N PRO A 392 35.47 -6.11 20.35
CA PRO A 392 36.16 -6.69 21.53
C PRO A 392 36.21 -8.24 21.56
N ASP A 393 35.41 -8.92 20.79
CA ASP A 393 35.30 -10.39 20.72
C ASP A 393 36.30 -11.05 19.75
N TRP A 394 37.10 -10.26 19.04
CA TRP A 394 38.06 -10.75 18.05
C TRP A 394 39.50 -10.92 18.59
N GLU A 395 39.84 -10.27 19.68
CA GLU A 395 41.23 -10.21 20.16
C GLU A 395 41.79 -11.54 20.72
N ALA A 396 40.94 -12.55 20.94
CA ALA A 396 41.35 -13.76 21.65
C ALA A 396 41.67 -15.00 20.80
N SER A 397 41.21 -15.11 19.53
CA SER A 397 41.36 -16.37 18.79
C SER A 397 41.57 -16.29 17.27
N GLY A 398 41.28 -15.19 16.60
CA GLY A 398 41.28 -15.11 15.13
C GLY A 398 40.20 -16.03 14.49
N LEU A 399 39.29 -16.56 15.28
CA LEU A 399 38.21 -17.48 14.86
C LEU A 399 36.85 -16.83 15.09
N TYR A 400 35.98 -16.93 14.11
CA TYR A 400 34.61 -16.42 14.18
C TYR A 400 33.60 -17.53 13.84
N ALA A 401 32.59 -17.72 14.68
CA ALA A 401 31.49 -18.63 14.41
C ALA A 401 30.40 -17.92 13.61
N VAL A 402 30.11 -18.41 12.40
CA VAL A 402 29.10 -17.89 11.50
C VAL A 402 27.72 -17.87 12.17
N GLN A 403 27.08 -16.70 12.17
CA GLN A 403 25.74 -16.49 12.70
C GLN A 403 24.68 -16.56 11.57
N PRO A 404 23.38 -16.76 11.90
CA PRO A 404 22.31 -16.70 10.92
C PRO A 404 22.33 -15.37 10.14
N GLY A 405 22.32 -15.46 8.80
CA GLY A 405 22.33 -14.28 7.92
C GLY A 405 23.72 -13.69 7.60
N ASP A 406 24.79 -14.25 8.16
CA ASP A 406 26.15 -13.85 7.79
C ASP A 406 26.50 -14.21 6.35
N THR A 407 27.23 -13.32 5.69
CA THR A 407 27.80 -13.52 4.35
C THR A 407 29.30 -13.21 4.39
N LEU A 408 30.07 -13.78 3.48
CA LEU A 408 31.50 -13.44 3.33
C LEU A 408 31.70 -11.93 3.21
N TRP A 409 30.81 -11.27 2.46
CA TRP A 409 30.84 -9.82 2.29
C TRP A 409 30.60 -9.07 3.60
N ALA A 410 29.56 -9.44 4.37
CA ALA A 410 29.24 -8.77 5.62
C ALA A 410 30.39 -8.91 6.63
N LEU A 411 30.97 -10.12 6.72
CA LEU A 411 32.06 -10.41 7.62
C LEU A 411 33.37 -9.72 7.19
N SER A 412 33.71 -9.71 5.90
CA SER A 412 34.90 -9.01 5.40
C SER A 412 34.84 -7.51 5.71
N ARG A 413 33.66 -6.90 5.58
CA ARG A 413 33.43 -5.50 5.95
C ARG A 413 33.53 -5.27 7.46
N ARG A 414 32.99 -6.19 8.26
CA ARG A 414 33.02 -6.12 9.72
C ARG A 414 34.46 -6.14 10.24
N TYR A 415 35.32 -6.92 9.59
CA TYR A 415 36.72 -7.11 10.01
C TYR A 415 37.74 -6.28 9.23
N GLY A 416 37.29 -5.43 8.29
CA GLY A 416 38.16 -4.53 7.53
C GLY A 416 39.14 -5.22 6.55
N ILE A 417 38.79 -6.47 6.14
CA ILE A 417 39.60 -7.26 5.19
C ILE A 417 38.80 -7.45 3.87
N SER A 418 39.47 -7.88 2.80
CA SER A 418 38.77 -8.20 1.54
C SER A 418 38.02 -9.53 1.63
N CYS A 419 37.01 -9.69 0.77
CA CYS A 419 36.31 -10.99 0.65
C CYS A 419 37.26 -12.09 0.19
N GLU A 420 38.23 -11.75 -0.68
CA GLU A 420 39.26 -12.64 -1.19
C GLU A 420 40.15 -13.14 -0.05
N GLU A 421 40.63 -12.25 0.81
CA GLU A 421 41.45 -12.60 1.96
C GLU A 421 40.69 -13.48 2.96
N LEU A 422 39.44 -13.14 3.27
CA LEU A 422 38.59 -13.96 4.15
C LEU A 422 38.30 -15.33 3.53
N ALA A 423 37.99 -15.37 2.23
CA ALA A 423 37.71 -16.63 1.51
C ALA A 423 38.95 -17.51 1.42
N ALA A 424 40.12 -16.93 1.04
CA ALA A 424 41.38 -17.64 0.94
C ALA A 424 41.82 -18.25 2.29
N ALA A 425 41.74 -17.46 3.38
CA ALA A 425 42.07 -17.91 4.73
C ALA A 425 41.19 -19.13 5.16
N ASN A 426 39.99 -19.27 4.59
CA ASN A 426 39.01 -20.31 4.95
C ASN A 426 38.83 -21.37 3.87
N LYS A 427 39.62 -21.36 2.80
CA LYS A 427 39.47 -22.28 1.63
C LYS A 427 38.06 -22.27 1.07
N LEU A 428 37.47 -21.09 0.97
CA LEU A 428 36.13 -20.85 0.41
C LEU A 428 36.26 -20.19 -0.96
N LYS A 429 35.19 -20.36 -1.77
CA LYS A 429 34.96 -19.53 -2.96
C LYS A 429 34.17 -18.28 -2.58
N LEU A 430 34.24 -17.23 -3.39
CA LEU A 430 33.54 -15.98 -3.12
C LEU A 430 32.02 -16.10 -3.18
N ASP A 431 31.52 -17.12 -3.88
CA ASP A 431 30.11 -17.46 -4.03
C ASP A 431 29.61 -18.54 -3.03
N ASP A 432 30.49 -19.04 -2.15
CA ASP A 432 30.10 -20.03 -1.16
C ASP A 432 29.13 -19.45 -0.13
N ILE A 433 28.05 -20.19 0.13
CA ILE A 433 27.11 -19.88 1.20
C ILE A 433 27.69 -20.33 2.54
N LEU A 434 27.82 -19.36 3.48
CA LEU A 434 28.26 -19.67 4.82
C LEU A 434 27.21 -20.44 5.58
N LYS A 435 27.62 -21.59 6.18
CA LYS A 435 26.72 -22.35 7.06
C LYS A 435 26.84 -21.84 8.49
N GLU A 436 25.71 -21.64 9.14
CA GLU A 436 25.64 -21.29 10.57
C GLU A 436 26.46 -22.23 11.41
N GLY A 437 27.16 -21.69 12.40
CA GLY A 437 28.06 -22.42 13.28
C GLY A 437 29.44 -22.79 12.66
N LYS A 438 29.65 -22.54 11.37
CA LYS A 438 30.97 -22.78 10.76
C LYS A 438 31.99 -21.80 11.34
N MET A 439 33.11 -22.34 11.81
CA MET A 439 34.22 -21.50 12.28
C MET A 439 35.01 -20.96 11.10
N LEU A 440 35.20 -19.65 11.05
CA LEU A 440 36.02 -18.96 10.06
C LEU A 440 37.27 -18.39 10.74
N THR A 441 38.40 -18.57 10.11
CA THR A 441 39.65 -17.86 10.45
C THR A 441 39.56 -16.46 9.87
N VAL A 442 39.65 -15.45 10.73
CA VAL A 442 39.71 -14.03 10.31
C VAL A 442 41.15 -13.58 10.31
N PRO A 443 41.74 -13.22 9.12
CA PRO A 443 43.08 -12.72 9.01
C PRO A 443 43.28 -11.46 9.85
N VAL A 444 44.36 -11.42 10.64
CA VAL A 444 44.78 -10.22 11.38
C VAL A 444 45.45 -9.28 10.40
N VAL A 445 44.93 -8.07 10.24
CA VAL A 445 45.64 -7.01 9.52
C VAL A 445 46.76 -6.52 10.45
N THR A 446 47.96 -7.10 10.33
CA THR A 446 49.17 -6.48 10.91
C THR A 446 49.38 -5.17 10.17
N GLN A 447 49.30 -4.05 10.91
CA GLN A 447 49.67 -2.71 10.45
C GLN A 447 51.13 -2.63 10.09
#